data_99a474291352de2c6e485f96851014ce
#
_entry.id   99a474291352de2c6e485f96851014ce
#
_cell.length_a   1.000
_cell.length_b   1.000
_cell.length_c   1.000
_cell.angle_alpha   90.00
_cell.angle_beta   90.00
_cell.angle_gamma   90.00
#
_symmetry.space_group_name_H-M   'P 1'
#
loop_
_entity.id
_entity.type
_entity.pdbx_description
1 polymer ?
#
loop_
_entity_poly.entity_id
_entity_poly.type
_entity_poly.pdbx_seq_one_letter_code
_entity_poly.pdbx_strand_id
1 'polypeptide(L)'
;FLELPEVNNLSGLAGYGDQVFYRTTDRKSPHNAYTSFEGIQKGIEINGYSQEYAEDYLPGYAFCGVDDEVELPGTQEASIVKPGYFLNEPWFEYNPEDKLYYRFQYGDKQIDELTGEQIAYKNIILQYSSWRKYDENGYLNIDVDEPNVGKYIVNGKAIDITWKKH
;
A
#
# COMPACT_ATOMS: atom_id res chain seq x y z
N PHE A 1 7.30 -2.79 -17.93
CA PHE A 1 6.28 -3.41 -17.06
C PHE A 1 4.88 -3.37 -17.70
N LEU A 2 4.43 -2.20 -18.18
CA LEU A 2 3.11 -2.04 -18.80
C LEU A 2 2.96 -2.70 -20.18
N GLU A 3 4.04 -3.15 -20.77
CA GLU A 3 4.09 -3.80 -22.10
C GLU A 3 4.17 -5.33 -22.01
N LEU A 4 4.18 -5.90 -20.80
CA LEU A 4 4.15 -7.34 -20.62
C LEU A 4 2.76 -7.88 -20.94
N PRO A 5 2.62 -8.82 -21.87
CA PRO A 5 1.32 -9.30 -22.36
C PRO A 5 0.50 -10.04 -21.27
N GLU A 6 1.17 -10.56 -20.27
CA GLU A 6 0.57 -11.25 -19.12
C GLU A 6 0.09 -10.33 -18.00
N VAL A 7 0.31 -9.02 -18.12
CA VAL A 7 -0.10 -8.04 -17.10
C VAL A 7 -1.40 -7.37 -17.48
N ASN A 8 -2.47 -7.64 -16.73
CA ASN A 8 -3.72 -6.92 -16.84
C ASN A 8 -3.54 -5.49 -16.32
N ASN A 9 -3.78 -4.51 -17.18
CA ASN A 9 -3.53 -3.11 -16.86
C ASN A 9 -4.74 -2.22 -17.19
N LEU A 10 -5.20 -1.46 -16.22
CA LEU A 10 -6.17 -0.38 -16.42
C LEU A 10 -5.42 0.96 -16.32
N SER A 11 -5.10 1.53 -17.46
CA SER A 11 -4.36 2.80 -17.53
C SER A 11 -5.29 3.97 -17.82
N GLY A 12 -5.20 5.04 -17.05
CA GLY A 12 -5.90 6.29 -17.32
C GLY A 12 -5.50 6.97 -18.64
N LEU A 13 -4.46 6.45 -19.32
CA LEU A 13 -4.00 6.90 -20.65
C LEU A 13 -4.63 6.09 -21.79
N ALA A 14 -5.37 5.04 -21.52
CA ALA A 14 -5.87 4.07 -22.50
C ALA A 14 -7.14 4.48 -23.25
N GLY A 15 -7.61 5.71 -23.12
CA GLY A 15 -8.71 6.21 -23.95
C GLY A 15 -10.11 5.67 -23.59
N TYR A 16 -10.32 5.21 -22.35
CA TYR A 16 -11.64 4.73 -21.89
C TYR A 16 -12.73 5.81 -21.78
N GLY A 17 -12.38 7.08 -21.99
CA GLY A 17 -13.23 8.20 -21.65
C GLY A 17 -13.53 8.23 -20.15
N ASP A 18 -14.71 8.72 -19.78
CA ASP A 18 -15.14 8.80 -18.37
C ASP A 18 -15.75 7.48 -17.84
N GLN A 19 -15.64 6.38 -18.59
CA GLN A 19 -16.25 5.10 -18.21
C GLN A 19 -15.45 4.38 -17.10
N VAL A 20 -14.14 4.56 -17.08
CA VAL A 20 -13.22 3.91 -16.11
C VAL A 20 -12.63 4.91 -15.15
N PHE A 21 -12.19 6.04 -15.68
CA PHE A 21 -11.60 7.13 -14.88
C PHE A 21 -12.34 8.42 -15.16
N TYR A 22 -12.55 9.23 -14.15
CA TYR A 22 -13.18 10.54 -14.25
C TYR A 22 -12.35 11.60 -13.54
N ARG A 23 -12.63 12.87 -13.84
CA ARG A 23 -11.98 13.99 -13.18
C ARG A 23 -13.00 14.84 -12.44
N THR A 24 -12.64 15.21 -11.22
CA THR A 24 -13.42 16.16 -10.42
C THR A 24 -13.00 17.60 -10.75
N THR A 25 -13.84 18.55 -10.37
CA THR A 25 -13.59 20.00 -10.61
C THR A 25 -13.13 20.76 -9.35
N ASP A 26 -13.17 20.12 -8.19
CA ASP A 26 -12.79 20.67 -6.89
C ASP A 26 -11.26 20.82 -6.74
N ARG A 27 -10.49 20.11 -7.57
CA ARG A 27 -9.02 20.08 -7.56
C ARG A 27 -8.44 20.29 -8.96
N LYS A 28 -7.17 20.69 -8.97
CA LYS A 28 -6.42 20.81 -10.22
C LYS A 28 -5.74 19.50 -10.61
N SER A 29 -5.59 19.28 -11.92
CA SER A 29 -4.76 18.20 -12.44
C SER A 29 -3.32 18.30 -11.89
N PRO A 30 -2.67 17.15 -11.59
CA PRO A 30 -3.12 15.77 -11.81
C PRO A 30 -3.96 15.17 -10.67
N HIS A 31 -4.16 15.89 -9.57
CA HIS A 31 -4.71 15.39 -8.31
C HIS A 31 -6.26 15.27 -8.28
N ASN A 32 -6.89 15.37 -9.42
CA ASN A 32 -8.35 15.29 -9.59
C ASN A 32 -8.82 14.09 -10.41
N ALA A 33 -7.95 13.11 -10.64
CA ALA A 33 -8.29 11.90 -11.37
C ALA A 33 -8.66 10.77 -10.40
N TYR A 34 -9.82 10.18 -10.60
CA TYR A 34 -10.40 9.14 -9.76
C TYR A 34 -10.96 8.00 -10.60
N THR A 35 -11.24 6.90 -9.94
CA THR A 35 -12.05 5.80 -10.45
C THR A 35 -13.06 5.36 -9.37
N SER A 36 -13.99 4.51 -9.74
CA SER A 36 -14.92 3.87 -8.81
C SER A 36 -14.87 2.35 -8.99
N PHE A 37 -15.54 1.62 -8.13
CA PHE A 37 -15.70 0.17 -8.28
C PHE A 37 -16.34 -0.19 -9.62
N GLU A 38 -17.40 0.52 -10.00
CA GLU A 38 -18.09 0.35 -11.29
C GLU A 38 -17.16 0.68 -12.46
N GLY A 39 -16.35 1.74 -12.31
CA GLY A 39 -15.32 2.09 -13.31
C GLY A 39 -14.31 0.99 -13.51
N ILE A 40 -13.79 0.40 -12.42
CA ILE A 40 -12.85 -0.73 -12.49
C ILE A 40 -13.50 -1.93 -13.17
N GLN A 41 -14.73 -2.30 -12.78
CA GLN A 41 -15.45 -3.41 -13.41
C GLN A 41 -15.67 -3.16 -14.91
N LYS A 42 -16.01 -1.93 -15.28
CA LYS A 42 -16.17 -1.56 -16.70
C LYS A 42 -14.86 -1.67 -17.48
N GLY A 43 -13.74 -1.29 -16.87
CA GLY A 43 -12.41 -1.46 -17.46
C GLY A 43 -12.03 -2.93 -17.67
N ILE A 44 -12.36 -3.79 -16.71
CA ILE A 44 -12.16 -5.25 -16.83
C ILE A 44 -12.99 -5.80 -18.00
N GLU A 45 -14.27 -5.42 -18.08
CA GLU A 45 -15.17 -5.84 -19.16
C GLU A 45 -14.67 -5.39 -20.55
N ILE A 46 -14.30 -4.12 -20.71
CA ILE A 46 -13.82 -3.54 -21.97
C ILE A 46 -12.56 -4.28 -22.47
N ASN A 47 -11.67 -4.68 -21.58
CA ASN A 47 -10.43 -5.34 -21.93
C ASN A 47 -10.57 -6.88 -21.98
N GLY A 48 -11.71 -7.43 -21.58
CA GLY A 48 -11.91 -8.87 -21.52
C GLY A 48 -11.02 -9.57 -20.49
N TYR A 49 -10.65 -8.89 -19.42
CA TYR A 49 -9.82 -9.47 -18.35
C TYR A 49 -10.63 -10.47 -17.51
N SER A 50 -9.97 -11.54 -17.09
CA SER A 50 -10.55 -12.48 -16.14
C SER A 50 -10.75 -11.81 -14.78
N GLN A 51 -11.85 -12.16 -14.11
CA GLN A 51 -12.08 -11.80 -12.69
C GLN A 51 -11.68 -12.94 -11.75
N GLU A 52 -11.26 -14.07 -12.29
CA GLU A 52 -10.76 -15.21 -11.54
C GLU A 52 -9.24 -15.20 -11.52
N TYR A 53 -8.66 -15.65 -10.42
CA TYR A 53 -7.23 -15.88 -10.34
C TYR A 53 -6.81 -17.01 -11.28
N ALA A 54 -5.58 -16.98 -11.75
CA ALA A 54 -5.00 -18.11 -12.46
C ALA A 54 -4.96 -19.36 -11.55
N GLU A 55 -5.06 -20.56 -12.14
CA GLU A 55 -5.11 -21.83 -11.40
C GLU A 55 -3.86 -22.04 -10.52
N ASP A 56 -2.73 -21.49 -10.93
CA ASP A 56 -1.43 -21.57 -10.26
C ASP A 56 -1.13 -20.33 -9.36
N TYR A 57 -2.11 -19.45 -9.20
CA TYR A 57 -1.94 -18.27 -8.35
C TYR A 57 -1.74 -18.67 -6.88
N LEU A 58 -0.62 -18.24 -6.34
CA LEU A 58 -0.32 -18.38 -4.91
C LEU A 58 -0.43 -17.00 -4.25
N PRO A 59 -1.31 -16.83 -3.25
CA PRO A 59 -1.39 -15.56 -2.53
C PRO A 59 -0.06 -15.28 -1.80
N GLY A 60 0.43 -14.05 -1.92
CA GLY A 60 1.69 -13.64 -1.26
C GLY A 60 1.59 -13.58 0.26
N TYR A 61 0.37 -13.54 0.82
CA TYR A 61 0.12 -13.48 2.25
C TYR A 61 -0.94 -14.52 2.67
N ALA A 62 -0.69 -15.15 3.81
CA ALA A 62 -1.70 -15.93 4.52
C ALA A 62 -2.30 -15.05 5.63
N PHE A 63 -3.59 -14.78 5.55
CA PHE A 63 -4.30 -14.00 6.56
C PHE A 63 -4.94 -14.96 7.57
N CYS A 64 -4.86 -14.60 8.85
CA CYS A 64 -5.65 -15.23 9.90
C CYS A 64 -7.09 -14.68 9.92
N GLY A 65 -7.98 -15.30 10.65
CA GLY A 65 -9.36 -14.82 10.82
C GLY A 65 -9.40 -13.41 11.42
N VAL A 66 -10.50 -12.70 11.19
CA VAL A 66 -10.68 -11.31 11.66
C VAL A 66 -10.60 -11.21 13.18
N ASP A 67 -11.09 -12.22 13.87
CA ASP A 67 -11.11 -12.30 15.34
C ASP A 67 -9.86 -12.96 15.95
N ASP A 68 -8.95 -13.46 15.11
CA ASP A 68 -7.72 -14.07 15.57
C ASP A 68 -6.74 -13.01 16.07
N GLU A 69 -6.15 -13.25 17.22
CA GLU A 69 -5.06 -12.43 17.74
C GLU A 69 -3.71 -13.01 17.32
N VAL A 70 -2.89 -12.17 16.69
CA VAL A 70 -1.52 -12.54 16.37
C VAL A 70 -0.63 -12.16 17.55
N GLU A 71 -0.06 -13.18 18.20
CA GLU A 71 1.00 -13.00 19.18
C GLU A 71 2.36 -13.18 18.52
N LEU A 72 3.17 -12.12 18.53
CA LEU A 72 4.53 -12.21 18.01
C LEU A 72 5.48 -12.81 19.05
N PRO A 73 6.34 -13.75 18.64
CA PRO A 73 7.43 -14.20 19.48
C PRO A 73 8.45 -13.06 19.65
N GLY A 74 8.81 -12.74 20.88
CA GLY A 74 9.84 -11.75 21.15
C GLY A 74 9.36 -10.54 21.93
N THR A 75 10.28 -9.64 22.22
CA THR A 75 10.09 -8.55 23.16
C THR A 75 10.38 -7.17 22.59
N GLN A 76 10.56 -7.03 21.29
CA GLN A 76 10.81 -5.73 20.69
C GLN A 76 9.53 -4.88 20.76
N GLU A 77 9.54 -3.86 21.59
CA GLU A 77 8.45 -2.89 21.69
C GLU A 77 8.37 -2.02 20.44
N ALA A 78 7.15 -1.73 19.99
CA ALA A 78 6.87 -0.93 18.81
C ALA A 78 5.66 -0.01 19.02
N SER A 79 5.67 0.77 20.10
CA SER A 79 4.60 1.75 20.39
C SER A 79 4.59 2.91 19.39
N ILE A 80 5.77 3.28 18.85
CA ILE A 80 5.91 4.31 17.83
C ILE A 80 6.74 3.75 16.70
N VAL A 81 6.23 3.87 15.47
CA VAL A 81 6.90 3.39 14.26
C VAL A 81 7.16 4.56 13.31
N LYS A 82 8.43 4.82 13.00
CA LYS A 82 8.86 5.88 12.07
C LYS A 82 9.63 5.28 10.91
N PRO A 83 9.06 5.20 9.70
CA PRO A 83 9.73 4.64 8.53
C PRO A 83 10.95 5.42 8.04
N GLY A 84 11.15 6.66 8.51
CA GLY A 84 12.34 7.46 8.20
C GLY A 84 12.26 8.28 6.93
N TYR A 85 11.09 8.47 6.35
CA TYR A 85 10.89 9.39 5.23
C TYR A 85 10.97 10.84 5.74
N PHE A 86 11.78 11.67 5.10
CA PHE A 86 12.12 13.02 5.59
C PHE A 86 11.27 14.15 5.00
N LEU A 87 10.53 13.92 3.91
CA LEU A 87 9.69 14.97 3.31
C LEU A 87 8.33 15.09 3.99
N ASN A 88 7.67 13.98 4.20
CA ASN A 88 6.32 13.92 4.77
C ASN A 88 6.30 13.33 6.18
N GLU A 89 7.44 12.86 6.67
CA GLU A 89 7.69 12.36 8.03
C GLU A 89 6.53 11.51 8.58
N PRO A 90 6.10 10.44 7.89
CA PRO A 90 5.02 9.61 8.38
C PRO A 90 5.46 8.85 9.63
N TRP A 91 4.54 8.76 10.60
CA TRP A 91 4.72 7.88 11.75
C TRP A 91 3.40 7.26 12.17
N PHE A 92 3.50 6.26 13.04
CA PHE A 92 2.37 5.53 13.56
C PHE A 92 2.50 5.43 15.07
N GLU A 93 1.39 5.63 15.79
CA GLU A 93 1.31 5.49 17.25
C GLU A 93 0.33 4.36 17.58
N TYR A 94 0.80 3.43 18.40
CA TYR A 94 -0.01 2.30 18.84
C TYR A 94 -0.93 2.70 19.97
N ASN A 95 -2.22 2.39 19.85
CA ASN A 95 -3.19 2.48 20.91
C ASN A 95 -3.50 1.08 21.46
N PRO A 96 -3.20 0.77 22.74
CA PRO A 96 -3.43 -0.55 23.31
C PRO A 96 -4.92 -0.87 23.57
N GLU A 97 -5.81 0.13 23.58
CA GLU A 97 -7.23 -0.05 23.83
C GLU A 97 -7.94 -0.73 22.66
N ASP A 98 -7.64 -0.30 21.42
CA ASP A 98 -8.21 -0.84 20.19
C ASP A 98 -7.23 -1.66 19.36
N LYS A 99 -5.96 -1.73 19.80
CA LYS A 99 -4.86 -2.48 19.16
C LYS A 99 -4.56 -2.01 17.73
N LEU A 100 -4.74 -0.71 17.46
CA LEU A 100 -4.48 -0.10 16.17
C LEU A 100 -3.29 0.86 16.23
N TYR A 101 -2.66 1.05 15.07
CA TYR A 101 -1.62 2.04 14.80
C TYR A 101 -2.24 3.21 14.06
N TYR A 102 -2.35 4.35 14.72
CA TYR A 102 -2.87 5.59 14.17
C TYR A 102 -1.81 6.30 13.35
N ARG A 103 -2.13 6.68 12.13
CA ARG A 103 -1.18 7.30 11.22
C ARG A 103 -1.17 8.81 11.32
N PHE A 104 0.05 9.34 11.26
CA PHE A 104 0.35 10.77 11.21
C PHE A 104 1.24 11.07 9.99
N GLN A 105 1.17 12.28 9.49
CA GLN A 105 1.96 12.76 8.36
C GLN A 105 1.97 14.28 8.32
N TYR A 106 3.07 14.89 7.91
CA TYR A 106 3.25 16.35 7.89
C TYR A 106 3.05 17.03 9.26
N GLY A 107 3.40 16.35 10.33
CA GLY A 107 3.28 16.89 11.70
C GLY A 107 1.90 16.76 12.34
N ASP A 108 0.89 16.17 11.65
CA ASP A 108 -0.48 16.07 12.13
C ASP A 108 -1.11 14.70 11.84
N LYS A 109 -2.28 14.45 12.39
CA LYS A 109 -3.10 13.27 12.13
C LYS A 109 -3.45 13.18 10.64
N GLN A 110 -3.31 12.01 10.08
CA GLN A 110 -3.81 11.77 8.75
C GLN A 110 -5.28 11.35 8.80
N ILE A 111 -6.14 12.20 8.27
CA ILE A 111 -7.58 12.02 8.27
C ILE A 111 -8.03 11.48 6.90
N ASP A 112 -8.88 10.49 6.91
CA ASP A 112 -9.59 10.03 5.70
C ASP A 112 -10.62 11.07 5.29
N GLU A 113 -10.61 11.47 4.03
CA GLU A 113 -11.45 12.55 3.53
C GLU A 113 -12.94 12.20 3.48
N LEU A 114 -13.27 10.93 3.29
CA LEU A 114 -14.67 10.47 3.17
C LEU A 114 -15.31 10.25 4.53
N THR A 115 -14.55 9.64 5.46
CA THR A 115 -15.10 9.28 6.78
C THR A 115 -14.87 10.36 7.82
N GLY A 116 -13.89 11.23 7.64
CA GLY A 116 -13.44 12.20 8.64
C GLY A 116 -12.71 11.58 9.83
N GLU A 117 -12.41 10.28 9.79
CA GLU A 117 -11.72 9.56 10.84
C GLU A 117 -10.21 9.53 10.61
N GLN A 118 -9.42 9.41 11.69
CA GLN A 118 -7.99 9.23 11.56
C GLN A 118 -7.69 7.84 11.00
N ILE A 119 -6.84 7.77 9.98
CA ILE A 119 -6.42 6.51 9.38
C ILE A 119 -5.65 5.67 10.40
N ALA A 120 -6.06 4.41 10.57
CA ALA A 120 -5.45 3.47 11.49
C ALA A 120 -5.29 2.08 10.85
N TYR A 121 -4.29 1.34 11.32
CA TYR A 121 -3.93 0.02 10.79
C TYR A 121 -3.65 -0.97 11.91
N LYS A 122 -4.03 -2.21 11.72
CA LYS A 122 -3.69 -3.30 12.65
C LYS A 122 -2.26 -3.81 12.45
N ASN A 123 -1.77 -3.78 11.22
CA ASN A 123 -0.48 -4.35 10.82
C ASN A 123 0.37 -3.31 10.09
N ILE A 124 1.68 -3.30 10.36
CA ILE A 124 2.66 -2.53 9.61
C ILE A 124 3.77 -3.46 9.17
N ILE A 125 4.14 -3.39 7.90
CA ILE A 125 5.30 -4.09 7.34
C ILE A 125 6.29 -3.05 6.86
N LEU A 126 7.49 -3.07 7.40
CA LEU A 126 8.62 -2.29 6.91
C LEU A 126 9.48 -3.19 6.02
N GLN A 127 9.58 -2.85 4.76
CA GLN A 127 10.43 -3.52 3.78
C GLN A 127 11.66 -2.65 3.54
N TYR A 128 12.83 -3.10 3.98
CA TYR A 128 14.08 -2.40 3.72
C TYR A 128 14.63 -2.83 2.37
N SER A 129 15.07 -1.87 1.58
CA SER A 129 15.63 -2.10 0.25
C SER A 129 16.78 -1.15 0.00
N SER A 130 17.79 -1.62 -0.70
CA SER A 130 18.81 -0.74 -1.27
C SER A 130 18.21 0.10 -2.38
N TRP A 131 18.75 1.27 -2.58
CA TRP A 131 18.32 2.16 -3.65
C TRP A 131 19.50 2.96 -4.21
N ARG A 132 19.34 3.42 -5.45
CA ARG A 132 20.27 4.33 -6.11
C ARG A 132 19.49 5.36 -6.92
N LYS A 133 20.12 6.50 -7.18
CA LYS A 133 19.55 7.46 -8.15
C LYS A 133 19.47 6.80 -9.52
N TYR A 134 18.33 6.94 -10.16
CA TYR A 134 18.10 6.49 -11.52
C TYR A 134 18.62 7.52 -12.52
N ASP A 135 18.34 8.80 -12.27
CA ASP A 135 18.72 9.94 -13.13
C ASP A 135 18.98 11.24 -12.35
N GLU A 136 19.27 12.30 -13.10
CA GLU A 136 19.53 13.63 -12.53
C GLU A 136 18.28 14.32 -11.97
N ASN A 137 17.07 13.87 -12.33
CA ASN A 137 15.81 14.41 -11.81
C ASN A 137 15.50 13.91 -10.40
N GLY A 138 16.29 12.98 -9.89
CA GLY A 138 16.15 12.45 -8.54
C GLY A 138 15.23 11.22 -8.43
N TYR A 139 14.83 10.62 -9.54
CA TYR A 139 14.14 9.34 -9.53
C TYR A 139 15.03 8.27 -8.92
N LEU A 140 14.39 7.33 -8.22
CA LEU A 140 15.09 6.25 -7.53
C LEU A 140 14.86 4.92 -8.24
N ASN A 141 15.93 4.14 -8.35
CA ASN A 141 15.86 2.72 -8.62
C ASN A 141 15.98 1.99 -7.29
N ILE A 142 14.91 1.33 -6.88
CA ILE A 142 14.82 0.57 -5.63
C ILE A 142 14.95 -0.90 -6.00
N ASP A 143 15.86 -1.59 -5.33
CA ASP A 143 16.09 -3.02 -5.53
C ASP A 143 15.01 -3.82 -4.79
N VAL A 144 14.05 -4.34 -5.56
CA VAL A 144 12.95 -5.14 -5.04
C VAL A 144 12.95 -6.58 -5.58
N ASP A 145 13.92 -6.91 -6.41
CA ASP A 145 13.96 -8.21 -7.09
C ASP A 145 14.68 -9.28 -6.26
N GLU A 146 15.58 -8.84 -5.36
CA GLU A 146 16.29 -9.74 -4.45
C GLU A 146 15.61 -9.79 -3.07
N PRO A 147 15.66 -10.96 -2.39
CA PRO A 147 15.16 -11.08 -1.01
C PRO A 147 15.89 -10.11 -0.08
N ASN A 148 15.14 -9.49 0.81
CA ASN A 148 15.72 -8.52 1.74
C ASN A 148 15.10 -8.61 3.13
N VAL A 149 15.65 -7.87 4.09
CA VAL A 149 15.18 -7.84 5.47
C VAL A 149 14.07 -6.81 5.67
N GLY A 150 13.28 -7.00 6.72
CA GLY A 150 12.22 -6.09 7.08
C GLY A 150 11.76 -6.28 8.51
N LYS A 151 10.67 -5.62 8.86
CA LYS A 151 9.99 -5.83 10.14
C LYS A 151 8.50 -6.02 9.93
N TYR A 152 7.92 -6.96 10.66
CA TYR A 152 6.49 -7.08 10.82
C TYR A 152 6.10 -6.59 12.22
N ILE A 153 5.08 -5.75 12.28
CA ILE A 153 4.70 -5.01 13.46
C ILE A 153 3.19 -5.15 13.66
N VAL A 154 2.79 -5.64 14.82
CA VAL A 154 1.39 -5.81 15.23
C VAL A 154 1.29 -5.80 16.76
N ASN A 155 0.16 -5.37 17.32
CA ASN A 155 -0.14 -5.40 18.75
C ASN A 155 0.96 -4.78 19.63
N GLY A 156 1.56 -3.65 19.20
CA GLY A 156 2.62 -2.95 19.93
C GLY A 156 3.98 -3.64 19.91
N LYS A 157 4.15 -4.69 19.11
CA LYS A 157 5.37 -5.51 19.03
C LYS A 157 5.91 -5.56 17.62
N ALA A 158 7.20 -5.85 17.49
CA ALA A 158 7.86 -6.03 16.20
C ALA A 158 8.75 -7.28 16.19
N ILE A 159 8.84 -7.93 15.04
CA ILE A 159 9.82 -8.97 14.75
C ILE A 159 10.56 -8.66 13.45
N ASP A 160 11.77 -9.18 13.35
CA ASP A 160 12.51 -9.16 12.09
C ASP A 160 11.96 -10.22 11.14
N ILE A 161 11.83 -9.86 9.88
CA ILE A 161 11.38 -10.73 8.80
C ILE A 161 12.33 -10.66 7.61
N THR A 162 12.23 -11.62 6.72
CA THR A 162 12.73 -11.50 5.35
C THR A 162 11.53 -11.37 4.41
N TRP A 163 11.68 -10.58 3.38
CA TRP A 163 10.68 -10.43 2.34
C TRP A 163 11.29 -10.65 0.96
N LYS A 164 10.50 -11.08 0.02
CA LYS A 164 10.85 -11.16 -1.40
C LYS A 164 9.63 -10.80 -2.23
N LYS A 165 9.88 -10.28 -3.42
CA LYS A 165 8.87 -10.11 -4.45
C LYS A 165 8.40 -11.50 -4.93
N HIS A 166 7.10 -11.64 -5.12
CA HIS A 166 6.48 -12.87 -5.62
C HIS A 166 6.30 -12.83 -7.11
#